data_e89dc93f5ac5d8ca1678b55e5e6cefd9
#
_entry.id   e89dc93f5ac5d8ca1678b55e5e6cefd9
#
_cell.length_a   1.000
_cell.length_b   1.000
_cell.length_c   1.000
_cell.angle_alpha   90.00
_cell.angle_beta   90.00
_cell.angle_gamma   90.00
#
_symmetry.space_group_name_H-M   'P 1'
#
loop_
_entity.id
_entity.type
_entity.pdbx_description
1 polymer ?
#
loop_
_entity_poly.entity_id
_entity_poly.type
_entity_poly.pdbx_seq_one_letter_code
_entity_poly.pdbx_strand_id
1 'polypeptide(L)'
;EAATGDYYGGHRHGDNLFSTSLVALDSRTGEKVWHYQIIHHDIWDWDNPTFPILADIEIDGTPRQIVAQLTKQGFTYVFDRLTGEPIWPIEERPVPQTDVPGEWTSPTQPFPTKPPAFERQGFTEDDLIDFTPEIKARALEAVANYRMGPVFTPPSLRDAPDGTQGTLSLPSTIGGANWEGGALDPETGMLYVGSQTNA
;
A
#
# COMPACT_ATOMS: atom_id res chain seq x y z
N GLU A 1 4.72 7.12 9.18
CA GLU A 1 5.70 7.46 8.13
C GLU A 1 6.49 6.23 7.71
N ALA A 2 7.03 6.22 6.46
CA ALA A 2 8.04 5.26 6.04
C ALA A 2 9.38 5.53 6.74
N ALA A 3 10.26 4.53 6.80
CA ALA A 3 11.62 4.75 7.26
C ALA A 3 12.41 5.56 6.22
N THR A 4 13.35 6.37 6.67
CA THR A 4 14.19 7.17 5.77
C THR A 4 15.00 6.31 4.80
N GLY A 5 15.23 6.83 3.59
CA GLY A 5 15.76 6.05 2.47
C GLY A 5 14.63 5.34 1.73
N ASP A 6 13.69 6.10 1.18
CA ASP A 6 12.36 5.66 0.72
C ASP A 6 12.40 4.54 -0.31
N TYR A 7 13.41 4.51 -1.19
CA TYR A 7 13.52 3.55 -2.30
C TYR A 7 14.69 2.57 -2.16
N TYR A 8 15.43 2.66 -1.06
CA TYR A 8 16.53 1.76 -0.76
C TYR A 8 16.65 1.53 0.74
N GLY A 9 16.41 0.30 1.17
CA GLY A 9 16.42 -0.12 2.56
C GLY A 9 17.64 -0.96 2.98
N GLY A 10 18.64 -1.16 2.11
CA GLY A 10 19.76 -2.04 2.38
C GLY A 10 20.61 -1.66 3.61
N HIS A 11 20.52 -0.42 4.09
CA HIS A 11 21.13 0.04 5.34
C HIS A 11 20.22 -0.10 6.58
N ARG A 12 18.97 -0.55 6.39
CA ARG A 12 17.98 -0.77 7.44
C ARG A 12 17.64 -2.26 7.50
N HIS A 13 18.04 -2.96 8.55
CA HIS A 13 17.79 -4.38 8.68
C HIS A 13 16.41 -4.64 9.32
N GLY A 14 15.79 -5.78 8.96
CA GLY A 14 14.51 -6.24 9.49
C GLY A 14 13.31 -5.45 8.93
N ASP A 15 12.14 -5.67 9.48
CA ASP A 15 10.87 -5.11 9.01
C ASP A 15 10.70 -3.61 9.27
N ASN A 16 11.65 -3.01 9.98
CA ASN A 16 11.68 -1.59 10.36
C ASN A 16 10.47 -1.17 11.21
N LEU A 17 10.10 -2.00 12.16
CA LEU A 17 9.03 -1.70 13.11
C LEU A 17 9.46 -0.49 13.99
N PHE A 18 8.63 0.54 14.12
CA PHE A 18 7.21 0.78 13.81
C PHE A 18 7.01 1.67 12.57
N SER A 19 7.88 1.59 11.58
CA SER A 19 7.66 2.25 10.31
C SER A 19 6.38 1.72 9.64
N THR A 20 5.70 2.56 8.87
CA THR A 20 4.48 2.25 8.10
C THR A 20 3.48 1.41 8.88
N SER A 21 3.19 1.86 10.11
CA SER A 21 2.34 1.15 11.07
C SER A 21 1.19 2.02 11.56
N LEU A 22 0.05 1.38 11.86
CA LEU A 22 -1.01 1.96 12.70
C LEU A 22 -0.71 1.61 14.15
N VAL A 23 -0.68 2.61 15.03
CA VAL A 23 -0.32 2.42 16.43
C VAL A 23 -1.38 3.08 17.32
N ALA A 24 -1.96 2.31 18.22
CA ALA A 24 -2.87 2.82 19.25
C ALA A 24 -2.12 3.03 20.57
N LEU A 25 -2.25 4.22 21.13
CA LEU A 25 -1.63 4.60 22.41
C LEU A 25 -2.70 4.99 23.43
N ASP A 26 -2.47 4.68 24.69
CA ASP A 26 -3.24 5.28 25.79
C ASP A 26 -2.91 6.78 25.85
N SER A 27 -3.91 7.62 25.70
CA SER A 27 -3.74 9.08 25.62
C SER A 27 -3.28 9.73 26.92
N ARG A 28 -3.36 9.05 28.05
CA ARG A 28 -2.95 9.55 29.37
C ARG A 28 -1.53 9.16 29.72
N THR A 29 -1.11 7.96 29.30
CA THR A 29 0.20 7.40 29.68
C THR A 29 1.19 7.38 28.55
N GLY A 30 0.72 7.41 27.28
CA GLY A 30 1.54 7.22 26.10
C GLY A 30 1.94 5.76 25.86
N GLU A 31 1.45 4.84 26.67
CA GLU A 31 1.76 3.42 26.52
C GLU A 31 1.06 2.84 25.28
N LYS A 32 1.78 1.98 24.56
CA LYS A 32 1.26 1.30 23.40
C LYS A 32 0.21 0.27 23.82
N VAL A 33 -1.02 0.40 23.30
CA VAL A 33 -2.10 -0.56 23.48
C VAL A 33 -1.97 -1.70 22.47
N TRP A 34 -1.93 -1.35 21.18
CA TRP A 34 -1.69 -2.29 20.08
C TRP A 34 -1.03 -1.60 18.89
N HIS A 35 -0.60 -2.38 17.92
CA HIS A 35 -0.12 -1.87 16.64
C HIS A 35 -0.34 -2.92 15.55
N TYR A 36 -0.36 -2.45 14.31
CA TYR A 36 -0.31 -3.28 13.13
C TYR A 36 0.62 -2.65 12.09
N GLN A 37 1.60 -3.39 11.61
CA GLN A 37 2.49 -2.93 10.56
C GLN A 37 1.85 -3.20 9.19
N ILE A 38 1.65 -2.16 8.40
CA ILE A 38 0.95 -2.19 7.11
C ILE A 38 1.88 -2.61 5.98
N ILE A 39 3.17 -2.26 6.08
CA ILE A 39 4.20 -2.69 5.14
C ILE A 39 5.44 -3.12 5.92
N HIS A 40 5.92 -4.32 5.62
CA HIS A 40 7.20 -4.81 6.12
C HIS A 40 8.32 -4.29 5.23
N HIS A 41 9.34 -3.64 5.81
CA HIS A 41 10.51 -3.14 5.11
C HIS A 41 10.16 -2.31 3.86
N ASP A 42 9.45 -1.20 4.08
CA ASP A 42 8.96 -0.34 3.01
C ASP A 42 10.11 0.24 2.17
N ILE A 43 10.09 -0.01 0.87
CA ILE A 43 11.01 0.51 -0.16
C ILE A 43 10.26 1.17 -1.32
N TRP A 44 8.98 1.50 -1.14
CA TRP A 44 8.11 2.08 -2.16
C TRP A 44 7.68 3.51 -1.85
N ASP A 45 8.09 4.07 -0.71
CA ASP A 45 7.59 5.34 -0.16
C ASP A 45 6.07 5.30 0.08
N TRP A 46 5.59 4.15 0.57
CA TRP A 46 4.17 3.94 0.83
C TRP A 46 3.82 4.12 2.31
N ASP A 47 4.32 5.20 2.90
CA ASP A 47 3.88 5.66 4.21
C ASP A 47 2.35 5.87 4.24
N ASN A 48 1.78 5.93 5.44
CA ASN A 48 0.34 6.14 5.62
C ASN A 48 0.05 7.61 5.95
N PRO A 49 -0.11 8.49 4.94
CA PRO A 49 -0.38 9.91 5.19
C PRO A 49 -1.85 10.17 5.55
N THR A 50 -2.75 9.23 5.25
CA THR A 50 -4.16 9.35 5.58
C THR A 50 -4.39 9.23 7.07
N PHE A 51 -5.29 10.04 7.62
CA PHE A 51 -5.71 9.88 9.00
C PHE A 51 -6.60 8.63 9.17
N PRO A 52 -6.47 7.90 10.30
CA PRO A 52 -7.36 6.77 10.60
C PRO A 52 -8.79 7.25 10.84
N ILE A 53 -9.76 6.54 10.29
CA ILE A 53 -11.20 6.85 10.43
C ILE A 53 -11.79 5.97 11.51
N LEU A 54 -12.27 6.58 12.58
CA LEU A 54 -12.93 5.88 13.70
C LEU A 54 -14.44 5.84 13.45
N ALA A 55 -15.05 4.68 13.66
CA ALA A 55 -16.49 4.53 13.49
C ALA A 55 -17.10 3.49 14.43
N ASP A 56 -18.38 3.68 14.72
CA ASP A 56 -19.26 2.69 15.35
C ASP A 56 -20.27 2.29 14.28
N ILE A 57 -20.13 1.07 13.76
CA ILE A 57 -20.95 0.57 12.63
C ILE A 57 -21.46 -0.85 12.93
N GLU A 58 -22.45 -1.28 12.16
CA GLU A 58 -22.91 -2.66 12.19
C GLU A 58 -22.27 -3.45 11.04
N ILE A 59 -21.69 -4.60 11.37
CA ILE A 59 -21.12 -5.54 10.39
C ILE A 59 -21.79 -6.89 10.61
N ASP A 60 -22.47 -7.40 9.59
CA ASP A 60 -23.19 -8.68 9.63
C ASP A 60 -24.13 -8.78 10.86
N GLY A 61 -24.89 -7.71 11.14
CA GLY A 61 -25.83 -7.63 12.25
C GLY A 61 -25.20 -7.47 13.63
N THR A 62 -23.87 -7.24 13.69
CA THR A 62 -23.14 -7.10 14.94
C THR A 62 -22.54 -5.69 15.06
N PRO A 63 -22.86 -4.93 16.14
CA PRO A 63 -22.22 -3.63 16.41
C PRO A 63 -20.70 -3.80 16.57
N ARG A 64 -19.90 -2.96 15.91
CA ARG A 64 -18.44 -2.94 15.95
C ARG A 64 -17.92 -1.53 16.12
N GLN A 65 -16.90 -1.41 16.95
CA GLN A 65 -16.11 -0.19 17.10
C GLN A 65 -14.83 -0.35 16.29
N ILE A 66 -14.75 0.33 15.14
CA ILE A 66 -13.67 0.11 14.20
C ILE A 66 -12.74 1.30 14.06
N VAL A 67 -11.56 1.02 13.55
CA VAL A 67 -10.68 1.98 12.88
C VAL A 67 -10.39 1.48 11.46
N ALA A 68 -10.63 2.33 10.47
CA ALA A 68 -10.31 2.07 9.07
C ALA A 68 -9.11 2.92 8.66
N GLN A 69 -8.06 2.29 8.11
CA GLN A 69 -6.87 2.93 7.60
C GLN A 69 -6.80 2.78 6.09
N LEU A 70 -6.94 3.90 5.38
CA LEU A 70 -6.68 3.98 3.94
C LEU A 70 -5.19 4.08 3.69
N THR A 71 -4.72 3.52 2.58
CA THR A 71 -3.29 3.42 2.31
C THR A 71 -2.90 3.84 0.90
N LYS A 72 -1.63 4.22 0.72
CA LYS A 72 -1.07 4.51 -0.60
C LYS A 72 -1.16 3.31 -1.55
N GLN A 73 -1.09 2.06 -1.04
CA GLN A 73 -1.24 0.85 -1.85
C GLN A 73 -2.65 0.66 -2.42
N GLY A 74 -3.62 1.50 -2.04
CA GLY A 74 -5.01 1.37 -2.48
C GLY A 74 -5.82 0.35 -1.69
N PHE A 75 -5.37 -0.01 -0.48
CA PHE A 75 -6.09 -0.88 0.44
C PHE A 75 -6.77 -0.11 1.56
N THR A 76 -7.80 -0.72 2.13
CA THR A 76 -8.41 -0.30 3.40
C THR A 76 -8.22 -1.41 4.41
N TYR A 77 -7.44 -1.14 5.46
CA TYR A 77 -7.31 -2.04 6.60
C TYR A 77 -8.33 -1.66 7.67
N VAL A 78 -9.06 -2.64 8.20
CA VAL A 78 -10.10 -2.39 9.20
C VAL A 78 -9.87 -3.26 10.42
N PHE A 79 -9.76 -2.61 11.58
CA PHE A 79 -9.50 -3.28 12.86
C PHE A 79 -10.58 -2.92 13.88
N ASP A 80 -10.78 -3.80 14.85
CA ASP A 80 -11.40 -3.43 16.11
C ASP A 80 -10.50 -2.38 16.80
N ARG A 81 -11.03 -1.20 17.06
CA ARG A 81 -10.19 -0.08 17.53
C ARG A 81 -9.68 -0.24 18.97
N LEU A 82 -10.29 -1.13 19.76
CA LEU A 82 -9.88 -1.36 21.14
C LEU A 82 -8.76 -2.42 21.22
N THR A 83 -8.86 -3.46 20.39
CA THR A 83 -7.99 -4.63 20.48
C THR A 83 -6.92 -4.68 19.39
N GLY A 84 -7.14 -4.01 18.24
CA GLY A 84 -6.29 -4.12 17.04
C GLY A 84 -6.51 -5.40 16.24
N GLU A 85 -7.50 -6.21 16.60
CA GLU A 85 -7.85 -7.42 15.84
C GLU A 85 -8.45 -7.02 14.48
N PRO A 86 -7.98 -7.61 13.37
CA PRO A 86 -8.56 -7.37 12.06
C PRO A 86 -10.04 -7.78 12.01
N ILE A 87 -10.90 -6.92 11.45
CA ILE A 87 -12.33 -7.24 11.26
C ILE A 87 -12.52 -8.34 10.20
N TRP A 88 -11.72 -8.30 9.15
CA TRP A 88 -11.64 -9.35 8.13
C TRP A 88 -10.21 -9.86 8.04
N PRO A 89 -10.00 -11.11 7.62
CA PRO A 89 -8.65 -11.67 7.53
C PRO A 89 -7.71 -10.79 6.70
N ILE A 90 -6.48 -10.64 7.19
CA ILE A 90 -5.36 -10.08 6.46
C ILE A 90 -4.39 -11.23 6.20
N GLU A 91 -4.04 -11.46 4.94
CA GLU A 91 -3.23 -12.58 4.51
C GLU A 91 -1.81 -12.12 4.18
N GLU A 92 -0.83 -12.78 4.77
CA GLU A 92 0.57 -12.64 4.35
C GLU A 92 0.76 -13.36 3.00
N ARG A 93 0.98 -12.58 1.94
CA ARG A 93 1.17 -13.13 0.59
C ARG A 93 2.58 -12.88 0.09
N PRO A 94 3.20 -13.87 -0.60
CA PRO A 94 4.50 -13.68 -1.23
C PRO A 94 4.49 -12.50 -2.21
N VAL A 95 5.59 -11.73 -2.22
CA VAL A 95 5.76 -10.58 -3.11
C VAL A 95 7.06 -10.71 -3.91
N PRO A 96 7.19 -10.00 -5.07
CA PRO A 96 8.42 -9.97 -5.81
C PRO A 96 9.61 -9.51 -4.97
N GLN A 97 10.76 -10.15 -5.17
CA GLN A 97 11.96 -9.83 -4.43
C GLN A 97 12.85 -8.87 -5.22
N THR A 98 13.55 -7.99 -4.51
CA THR A 98 14.49 -7.06 -5.13
C THR A 98 15.72 -7.76 -5.69
N ASP A 99 16.29 -7.22 -6.74
CA ASP A 99 17.58 -7.59 -7.32
C ASP A 99 18.64 -6.49 -7.15
N VAL A 100 18.31 -5.44 -6.42
CA VAL A 100 19.23 -4.33 -6.15
C VAL A 100 20.31 -4.78 -5.16
N PRO A 101 21.59 -4.63 -5.49
CA PRO A 101 22.69 -5.09 -4.62
C PRO A 101 22.64 -4.48 -3.22
N GLY A 102 22.66 -5.34 -2.20
CA GLY A 102 22.59 -4.95 -0.79
C GLY A 102 21.19 -4.63 -0.26
N GLU A 103 20.20 -4.59 -1.13
CA GLU A 103 18.78 -4.45 -0.76
C GLU A 103 18.17 -5.83 -0.51
N TRP A 104 17.09 -5.87 0.26
CA TRP A 104 16.22 -7.03 0.37
C TRP A 104 14.76 -6.58 0.50
N THR A 105 13.86 -7.47 0.18
CA THR A 105 12.42 -7.26 0.32
C THR A 105 11.88 -8.26 1.33
N SER A 106 10.96 -7.86 2.20
CA SER A 106 10.25 -8.84 3.01
C SER A 106 9.65 -9.93 2.11
N PRO A 107 9.76 -11.23 2.47
CA PRO A 107 9.25 -12.30 1.62
C PRO A 107 7.75 -12.21 1.38
N THR A 108 7.01 -11.64 2.32
CA THR A 108 5.57 -11.45 2.24
C THR A 108 5.19 -10.03 2.60
N GLN A 109 3.97 -9.64 2.21
CA GLN A 109 3.33 -8.41 2.64
C GLN A 109 1.87 -8.70 3.04
N PRO A 110 1.28 -7.90 3.93
CA PRO A 110 -0.09 -8.10 4.38
C PRO A 110 -1.11 -7.60 3.33
N PHE A 111 -2.06 -8.45 2.96
CA PHE A 111 -3.15 -8.15 2.04
C PHE A 111 -4.50 -8.29 2.75
N PRO A 112 -5.26 -7.20 2.94
CA PRO A 112 -6.60 -7.30 3.49
C PRO A 112 -7.53 -8.01 2.50
N THR A 113 -8.38 -8.91 3.00
CA THR A 113 -9.34 -9.64 2.16
C THR A 113 -10.62 -8.83 1.90
N LYS A 114 -10.91 -7.86 2.76
CA LYS A 114 -12.03 -6.91 2.66
C LYS A 114 -11.68 -5.58 3.36
N PRO A 115 -12.26 -4.45 2.88
CA PRO A 115 -12.94 -4.27 1.59
C PRO A 115 -12.00 -4.59 0.42
N PRO A 116 -12.51 -4.68 -0.83
CA PRO A 116 -11.63 -4.83 -1.99
C PRO A 116 -10.73 -3.61 -2.14
N ALA A 117 -9.60 -3.77 -2.81
CA ALA A 117 -8.73 -2.65 -3.15
C ALA A 117 -9.53 -1.58 -3.92
N PHE A 118 -9.32 -0.31 -3.59
CA PHE A 118 -10.00 0.81 -4.23
C PHE A 118 -9.19 1.42 -5.39
N GLU A 119 -7.96 0.91 -5.62
CA GLU A 119 -7.11 1.30 -6.73
C GLU A 119 -6.48 0.04 -7.37
N ARG A 120 -5.92 0.19 -8.57
CA ARG A 120 -5.24 -0.88 -9.32
C ARG A 120 -4.06 -1.43 -8.54
N GLN A 121 -3.83 -2.74 -8.68
CA GLN A 121 -2.87 -3.49 -7.88
C GLN A 121 -1.74 -4.05 -8.76
N GLY A 122 -0.90 -3.15 -9.25
CA GLY A 122 0.21 -3.46 -10.15
C GLY A 122 0.03 -2.84 -11.54
N PHE A 123 1.07 -2.94 -12.36
CA PHE A 123 1.13 -2.39 -13.72
C PHE A 123 1.44 -3.50 -14.73
N THR A 124 0.67 -3.56 -15.80
CA THR A 124 0.82 -4.52 -16.89
C THR A 124 0.68 -3.84 -18.24
N GLU A 125 0.96 -4.56 -19.33
CA GLU A 125 0.73 -4.05 -20.69
C GLU A 125 -0.75 -3.72 -20.98
N ASP A 126 -1.68 -4.29 -20.22
CA ASP A 126 -3.11 -4.02 -20.36
C ASP A 126 -3.50 -2.64 -19.81
N ASP A 127 -2.64 -2.05 -18.97
CA ASP A 127 -2.83 -0.70 -18.43
C ASP A 127 -2.38 0.40 -19.40
N LEU A 128 -1.70 0.02 -20.49
CA LEU A 128 -1.23 0.97 -21.48
C LEU A 128 -2.38 1.45 -22.39
N ILE A 129 -2.24 2.72 -22.82
CA ILE A 129 -3.17 3.33 -23.78
C ILE A 129 -3.22 2.51 -25.08
N ASP A 130 -4.45 2.18 -25.54
CA ASP A 130 -4.69 1.27 -26.66
C ASP A 130 -5.82 1.74 -27.62
N PHE A 131 -6.06 3.05 -27.70
CA PHE A 131 -7.13 3.62 -28.55
C PHE A 131 -6.99 3.25 -30.04
N THR A 132 -5.76 3.03 -30.53
CA THR A 132 -5.49 2.46 -31.83
C THR A 132 -4.28 1.53 -31.78
N PRO A 133 -4.11 0.58 -32.73
CA PRO A 133 -2.93 -0.28 -32.77
C PRO A 133 -1.61 0.48 -32.80
N GLU A 134 -1.56 1.62 -33.51
CA GLU A 134 -0.35 2.44 -33.62
C GLU A 134 -0.02 3.12 -32.27
N ILE A 135 -1.05 3.58 -31.52
CA ILE A 135 -0.87 4.17 -30.18
C ILE A 135 -0.39 3.08 -29.21
N LYS A 136 -0.99 1.89 -29.23
CA LYS A 136 -0.57 0.77 -28.38
C LYS A 136 0.88 0.37 -28.67
N ALA A 137 1.26 0.28 -29.97
CA ALA A 137 2.64 -0.06 -30.34
C ALA A 137 3.66 0.97 -29.82
N ARG A 138 3.34 2.25 -29.90
CA ARG A 138 4.19 3.32 -29.36
C ARG A 138 4.25 3.27 -27.81
N ALA A 139 3.15 2.96 -27.15
CA ALA A 139 3.12 2.82 -25.70
C ALA A 139 3.99 1.63 -25.26
N LEU A 140 3.90 0.48 -25.92
CA LEU A 140 4.77 -0.68 -25.69
C LEU A 140 6.25 -0.36 -25.89
N GLU A 141 6.59 0.37 -26.97
CA GLU A 141 7.96 0.81 -27.21
C GLU A 141 8.47 1.73 -26.09
N ALA A 142 7.63 2.64 -25.61
CA ALA A 142 7.99 3.59 -24.56
C ALA A 142 8.30 2.92 -23.21
N VAL A 143 7.66 1.78 -22.92
CA VAL A 143 7.84 1.06 -21.65
C VAL A 143 8.75 -0.17 -21.76
N ALA A 144 9.31 -0.45 -22.93
CA ALA A 144 10.06 -1.68 -23.21
C ALA A 144 11.24 -1.94 -22.23
N ASN A 145 11.82 -0.87 -21.67
CA ASN A 145 12.93 -0.95 -20.76
C ASN A 145 12.52 -0.71 -19.27
N TYR A 146 11.23 -0.76 -18.98
CA TYR A 146 10.75 -0.61 -17.61
C TYR A 146 10.22 -1.93 -17.07
N ARG A 147 10.49 -2.17 -15.79
CA ARG A 147 9.92 -3.30 -15.06
C ARG A 147 8.44 -3.03 -14.80
N MET A 148 7.60 -4.03 -15.05
CA MET A 148 6.18 -4.04 -14.70
C MET A 148 5.90 -5.28 -13.85
N GLY A 149 4.84 -5.23 -13.04
CA GLY A 149 4.46 -6.38 -12.22
C GLY A 149 3.33 -6.07 -11.24
N PRO A 150 2.99 -7.03 -10.37
CA PRO A 150 1.95 -6.85 -9.35
C PRO A 150 2.34 -5.76 -8.34
N VAL A 151 1.37 -5.36 -7.51
CA VAL A 151 1.65 -4.50 -6.35
C VAL A 151 2.82 -5.06 -5.53
N PHE A 152 3.64 -4.20 -4.94
CA PHE A 152 4.90 -4.54 -4.28
C PHE A 152 6.01 -5.04 -5.22
N THR A 153 5.94 -4.82 -6.52
CA THR A 153 7.11 -4.97 -7.39
C THR A 153 8.19 -3.97 -6.96
N PRO A 154 9.42 -4.42 -6.62
CA PRO A 154 10.44 -3.52 -6.08
C PRO A 154 10.93 -2.51 -7.10
N PRO A 155 11.36 -1.31 -6.67
CA PRO A 155 12.14 -0.40 -7.48
C PRO A 155 13.38 -1.11 -8.06
N SER A 156 13.72 -0.81 -9.31
CA SER A 156 14.95 -1.30 -9.94
C SER A 156 16.02 -0.22 -9.93
N LEU A 157 17.27 -0.62 -10.15
CA LEU A 157 18.33 0.35 -10.46
C LEU A 157 18.00 1.06 -11.77
N ARG A 158 18.27 2.35 -11.81
CA ARG A 158 18.37 3.07 -13.08
C ARG A 158 19.62 2.57 -13.82
N ASP A 159 19.50 2.36 -15.10
CA ASP A 159 20.60 1.85 -15.93
C ASP A 159 21.14 0.50 -15.41
N ALA A 160 20.24 -0.42 -15.02
CA ALA A 160 20.60 -1.77 -14.61
C ALA A 160 21.37 -2.52 -15.71
N PRO A 161 22.22 -3.50 -15.39
CA PRO A 161 23.02 -4.23 -16.39
C PRO A 161 22.20 -4.95 -17.47
N ASP A 162 20.94 -5.28 -17.18
CA ASP A 162 19.99 -5.89 -18.13
C ASP A 162 19.27 -4.86 -19.01
N GLY A 163 19.55 -3.56 -18.84
CA GLY A 163 18.92 -2.45 -19.59
C GLY A 163 17.68 -1.87 -18.92
N THR A 164 17.26 -2.37 -17.76
CA THR A 164 16.11 -1.83 -17.01
C THR A 164 16.39 -0.40 -16.56
N GLN A 165 15.44 0.51 -16.79
CA GLN A 165 15.57 1.95 -16.48
C GLN A 165 14.76 2.40 -15.27
N GLY A 166 13.91 1.56 -14.73
CA GLY A 166 13.03 1.86 -13.62
C GLY A 166 11.90 0.85 -13.49
N THR A 167 11.05 1.04 -12.50
CA THR A 167 9.85 0.23 -12.28
C THR A 167 8.61 1.11 -12.42
N LEU A 168 7.66 0.68 -13.23
CA LEU A 168 6.32 1.26 -13.29
C LEU A 168 5.45 0.57 -12.24
N SER A 169 4.86 1.34 -11.35
CA SER A 169 4.04 0.82 -10.26
C SER A 169 2.65 1.45 -10.25
N LEU A 170 1.65 0.64 -9.95
CA LEU A 170 0.31 1.08 -9.60
C LEU A 170 -0.12 0.44 -8.27
N PRO A 171 -0.55 1.25 -7.29
CA PRO A 171 -0.42 2.72 -7.29
C PRO A 171 1.05 3.17 -7.34
N SER A 172 1.27 4.42 -7.77
CA SER A 172 2.62 5.01 -7.76
C SER A 172 3.09 5.35 -6.35
N THR A 173 4.26 5.96 -6.23
CA THR A 173 4.80 6.43 -4.93
C THR A 173 3.92 7.51 -4.26
N ILE A 174 3.16 8.28 -5.05
CA ILE A 174 2.14 9.20 -4.50
C ILE A 174 1.01 8.41 -3.85
N GLY A 175 0.73 7.21 -4.37
CA GLY A 175 -0.28 6.31 -3.85
C GLY A 175 -1.69 6.54 -4.37
N GLY A 176 -2.57 5.57 -4.12
CA GLY A 176 -3.98 5.65 -4.41
C GLY A 176 -4.71 6.63 -3.48
N ALA A 177 -4.45 6.59 -2.18
CA ALA A 177 -4.94 7.56 -1.20
C ALA A 177 -3.77 8.28 -0.52
N ASN A 178 -3.96 9.58 -0.27
CA ASN A 178 -2.94 10.43 0.34
C ASN A 178 -3.58 11.36 1.39
N TRP A 179 -3.05 12.55 1.61
CA TRP A 179 -3.47 13.50 2.66
C TRP A 179 -4.96 13.84 2.65
N GLU A 180 -5.64 13.76 1.51
CA GLU A 180 -7.08 13.98 1.39
C GLU A 180 -7.91 12.97 2.21
N GLY A 181 -7.34 11.79 2.50
CA GLY A 181 -7.96 10.76 3.34
C GLY A 181 -9.28 10.24 2.76
N GLY A 182 -10.25 10.02 3.63
CA GLY A 182 -11.59 9.59 3.28
C GLY A 182 -12.63 10.08 4.28
N ALA A 183 -13.89 9.85 3.97
CA ALA A 183 -15.01 10.18 4.84
C ALA A 183 -15.97 8.99 4.97
N LEU A 184 -16.45 8.74 6.18
CA LEU A 184 -17.43 7.69 6.44
C LEU A 184 -18.76 8.32 6.83
N ASP A 185 -19.83 7.88 6.18
CA ASP A 185 -21.18 8.20 6.58
C ASP A 185 -21.61 7.22 7.71
N PRO A 186 -21.81 7.70 8.94
CA PRO A 186 -22.12 6.84 10.06
C PRO A 186 -23.53 6.25 10.00
N GLU A 187 -24.47 6.83 9.21
CA GLU A 187 -25.82 6.33 9.10
C GLU A 187 -25.91 5.11 8.18
N THR A 188 -25.12 5.12 7.11
CA THR A 188 -25.14 4.06 6.08
C THR A 188 -23.94 3.11 6.17
N GLY A 189 -22.88 3.47 6.91
CA GLY A 189 -21.62 2.76 6.93
C GLY A 189 -20.82 2.89 5.63
N MET A 190 -21.18 3.82 4.74
CA MET A 190 -20.52 4.04 3.45
C MET A 190 -19.22 4.81 3.66
N LEU A 191 -18.10 4.22 3.20
CA LEU A 191 -16.79 4.85 3.17
C LEU A 191 -16.52 5.43 1.78
N TYR A 192 -16.26 6.73 1.74
CA TYR A 192 -15.87 7.47 0.54
C TYR A 192 -14.36 7.70 0.55
N VAL A 193 -13.70 7.35 -0.53
CA VAL A 193 -12.25 7.45 -0.68
C VAL A 193 -11.91 8.29 -1.91
N GLY A 194 -11.10 9.34 -1.70
CA GLY A 194 -10.44 10.04 -2.81
C GLY A 194 -9.26 9.18 -3.30
N SER A 195 -9.26 8.78 -4.56
CA SER A 195 -8.17 7.98 -5.13
C SER A 195 -7.59 8.62 -6.39
N GLN A 196 -6.28 8.41 -6.59
CA GLN A 196 -5.54 8.84 -7.78
C GLN A 196 -4.91 7.64 -8.46
N THR A 197 -5.13 7.52 -9.78
CA THR A 197 -4.48 6.53 -10.63
C THR A 197 -3.31 7.17 -11.36
N ASN A 198 -2.10 7.00 -10.84
CA ASN A 198 -0.85 7.46 -11.45
C ASN A 198 0.15 6.31 -11.45
N ALA A 199 0.92 6.15 -12.54
CA ALA A 199 2.02 5.20 -12.69
C ALA A 199 3.37 5.92 -12.74
#